data_7739a33d1d7dee020b99f69587760772
#
_entry.id   7739a33d1d7dee020b99f69587760772
#
_cell.length_a   1.000
_cell.length_b   1.000
_cell.length_c   1.000
_cell.angle_alpha   90.00
_cell.angle_beta   90.00
_cell.angle_gamma   90.00
#
_symmetry.space_group_name_H-M   'P 1'
#
loop_
_entity.id
_entity.type
_entity.pdbx_description
1 polymer ?
#
loop_
_entity_poly.entity_id
_entity_poly.type
_entity_poly.pdbx_seq_one_letter_code
_entity_poly.pdbx_strand_id
1 'polypeptide(L)'
;MRRALLLIFVLCVASLNKLSAQEWGVKTNLLYDATTSINLGIEKAVADKWTIELSGNWNPFQFEDNKKWKHWLVQPDVRYWTCRKFGGHFLAGHLWGGQYNVGNIDFIPDFLGNNFSNLKDYRYEGWFAGAGIGYGYAWMLGKHWNLEAELGVGVAYTEFDRVQCVKCGENKGAGNHLYVGPTKAAINLVYLF
;
A
#
# COMPACT_ATOMS: atom_id res chain seq x y z
N MET A 1 12.35 -0.80 -28.53
CA MET A 1 11.94 0.25 -27.59
C MET A 1 11.85 -0.23 -26.12
N ARG A 2 11.17 -1.31 -25.77
CA ARG A 2 11.08 -1.82 -24.37
C ARG A 2 12.44 -2.13 -23.71
N ARG A 3 13.39 -2.71 -24.45
CA ARG A 3 14.75 -3.03 -23.92
C ARG A 3 15.60 -1.77 -23.69
N ALA A 4 15.41 -0.73 -24.50
CA ALA A 4 16.11 0.55 -24.32
C ALA A 4 15.59 1.32 -23.10
N LEU A 5 14.28 1.29 -22.82
CA LEU A 5 13.68 1.87 -21.63
C LEU A 5 14.16 1.18 -20.33
N LEU A 6 14.27 -0.15 -20.34
CA LEU A 6 14.83 -0.92 -19.22
C LEU A 6 16.32 -0.58 -18.99
N LEU A 7 17.12 -0.46 -20.04
CA LEU A 7 18.52 -0.06 -19.94
C LEU A 7 18.70 1.37 -19.42
N ILE A 8 17.87 2.31 -19.87
CA ILE A 8 17.90 3.69 -19.40
C ILE A 8 17.49 3.74 -17.91
N PHE A 9 16.49 2.98 -17.49
CA PHE A 9 16.08 2.89 -16.09
C PHE A 9 17.20 2.32 -15.21
N VAL A 10 17.86 1.23 -15.65
CA VAL A 10 19.00 0.63 -14.94
C VAL A 10 20.20 1.58 -14.88
N LEU A 11 20.50 2.32 -15.95
CA LEU A 11 21.59 3.31 -16.00
C LEU A 11 21.29 4.54 -15.13
N CYS A 12 20.04 5.00 -15.06
CA CYS A 12 19.65 6.09 -14.15
C CYS A 12 19.79 5.67 -12.68
N VAL A 13 19.44 4.43 -12.33
CA VAL A 13 19.64 3.91 -10.97
C VAL A 13 21.12 3.74 -10.63
N ALA A 14 21.95 3.36 -11.59
CA ALA A 14 23.39 3.15 -11.36
C ALA A 14 24.19 4.48 -11.21
N SER A 15 23.70 5.59 -11.72
CA SER A 15 24.40 6.89 -11.65
C SER A 15 24.22 7.68 -10.34
N LEU A 16 23.44 7.16 -9.39
CA LEU A 16 23.14 7.80 -8.10
C LEU A 16 24.19 7.52 -6.99
N ASN A 17 25.32 6.88 -7.34
CA ASN A 17 26.39 6.57 -6.37
C ASN A 17 27.23 7.81 -6.03
N LYS A 18 26.71 8.73 -5.22
CA LYS A 18 27.55 9.62 -4.43
C LYS A 18 27.69 9.02 -3.02
N LEU A 19 28.92 9.01 -2.48
CA LEU A 19 29.24 8.64 -1.11
C LEU A 19 28.57 9.62 -0.13
N SER A 20 27.28 9.52 0.03
CA SER A 20 26.48 10.22 1.03
C SER A 20 25.83 9.16 1.90
N ALA A 21 25.75 9.40 3.21
CA ALA A 21 24.94 8.53 4.06
C ALA A 21 23.60 8.30 3.37
N GLN A 22 23.22 7.04 3.19
CA GLN A 22 22.00 6.62 2.48
C GLN A 22 20.83 7.55 2.84
N GLU A 23 20.32 8.29 1.86
CA GLU A 23 19.26 9.27 2.07
C GLU A 23 17.95 8.85 1.41
N TRP A 24 18.02 7.91 0.47
CA TRP A 24 16.88 7.44 -0.28
C TRP A 24 16.73 5.93 -0.20
N GLY A 25 15.49 5.50 -0.16
CA GLY A 25 15.10 4.11 -0.29
C GLY A 25 14.00 3.94 -1.34
N VAL A 26 14.09 2.87 -2.11
CA VAL A 26 13.01 2.39 -2.97
C VAL A 26 12.56 1.06 -2.41
N LYS A 27 11.27 0.82 -2.35
CA LYS A 27 10.70 -0.37 -1.73
C LYS A 27 9.52 -0.95 -2.49
N THR A 28 9.34 -2.26 -2.32
CA THR A 28 8.13 -2.98 -2.71
C THR A 28 7.56 -3.70 -1.49
N ASN A 29 6.25 -3.78 -1.39
CA ASN A 29 5.55 -4.52 -0.35
C ASN A 29 5.20 -5.92 -0.86
N LEU A 30 5.87 -6.93 -0.31
CA LEU A 30 5.72 -8.32 -0.71
C LEU A 30 4.31 -8.88 -0.49
N LEU A 31 3.52 -8.29 0.44
CA LEU A 31 2.12 -8.70 0.64
C LEU A 31 1.25 -8.25 -0.54
N TYR A 32 1.50 -7.06 -1.09
CA TYR A 32 0.82 -6.61 -2.31
C TYR A 32 1.26 -7.41 -3.53
N ASP A 33 2.56 -7.70 -3.65
CA ASP A 33 3.09 -8.54 -4.73
C ASP A 33 2.45 -9.94 -4.71
N ALA A 34 2.24 -10.53 -3.53
CA ALA A 34 1.56 -11.82 -3.35
C ALA A 34 0.09 -11.78 -3.81
N THR A 35 -0.56 -10.62 -3.75
CA THR A 35 -1.93 -10.40 -4.27
C THR A 35 -1.95 -9.87 -5.70
N THR A 36 -0.84 -9.98 -6.43
CA THR A 36 -0.68 -9.47 -7.81
C THR A 36 -0.91 -7.96 -7.97
N SER A 37 -0.83 -7.20 -6.88
CA SER A 37 -0.93 -5.75 -6.90
C SER A 37 0.44 -5.13 -7.16
N ILE A 38 0.56 -4.36 -8.24
CA ILE A 38 1.78 -3.62 -8.55
C ILE A 38 1.92 -2.52 -7.49
N ASN A 39 3.08 -2.45 -6.83
CA ASN A 39 3.34 -1.44 -5.82
C ASN A 39 4.77 -0.90 -5.89
N LEU A 40 4.92 0.32 -5.46
CA LEU A 40 6.22 0.99 -5.38
C LEU A 40 6.16 2.06 -4.29
N GLY A 41 7.17 2.08 -3.44
CA GLY A 41 7.39 3.12 -2.44
C GLY A 41 8.74 3.80 -2.63
N ILE A 42 8.79 5.10 -2.39
CA ILE A 42 10.01 5.90 -2.33
C ILE A 42 10.06 6.56 -0.96
N GLU A 43 11.17 6.41 -0.28
CA GLU A 43 11.40 7.00 1.04
C GLU A 43 12.64 7.88 1.02
N LYS A 44 12.55 9.05 1.66
CA LYS A 44 13.65 10.01 1.78
C LYS A 44 13.91 10.34 3.24
N ALA A 45 15.17 10.30 3.64
CA ALA A 45 15.60 10.84 4.92
C ALA A 45 15.56 12.38 4.87
N VAL A 46 14.87 12.99 5.83
CA VAL A 46 14.76 14.45 5.96
C VAL A 46 15.50 14.97 7.19
N ALA A 47 15.80 14.09 8.15
CA ALA A 47 16.64 14.34 9.30
C ALA A 47 17.25 13.03 9.83
N ASP A 48 18.07 13.10 10.89
CA ASP A 48 18.78 11.91 11.44
C ASP A 48 17.84 10.78 11.88
N LYS A 49 16.64 11.14 12.32
CA LYS A 49 15.62 10.20 12.80
C LYS A 49 14.28 10.31 12.08
N TRP A 50 14.19 11.10 11.02
CA TRP A 50 12.94 11.31 10.31
C TRP A 50 13.08 10.98 8.83
N THR A 51 12.12 10.23 8.34
CA THR A 51 11.96 9.97 6.91
C THR A 51 10.54 10.27 6.47
N ILE A 52 10.37 10.60 5.22
CA ILE A 52 9.09 10.70 4.55
C ILE A 52 9.04 9.65 3.45
N GLU A 53 7.90 8.99 3.32
CA GLU A 53 7.64 7.97 2.31
C GLU A 53 6.41 8.36 1.49
N LEU A 54 6.45 8.01 0.23
CA LEU A 54 5.29 7.99 -0.65
C LEU A 54 5.21 6.63 -1.31
N SER A 55 4.14 5.91 -1.07
CA SER A 55 3.87 4.63 -1.72
C SER A 55 2.60 4.67 -2.56
N GLY A 56 2.60 3.91 -3.64
CA GLY A 56 1.48 3.74 -4.53
C GLY A 56 1.23 2.26 -4.83
N ASN A 57 -0.04 1.90 -4.93
CA ASN A 57 -0.47 0.55 -5.26
C ASN A 57 -1.50 0.61 -6.37
N TRP A 58 -1.43 -0.34 -7.28
CA TRP A 58 -2.35 -0.44 -8.39
C TRP A 58 -2.60 -1.90 -8.78
N ASN A 59 -3.87 -2.29 -8.76
CA ASN A 59 -4.31 -3.58 -9.24
C ASN A 59 -5.38 -3.40 -10.33
N PRO A 60 -5.02 -3.52 -11.61
CA PRO A 60 -5.96 -3.41 -12.72
C PRO A 60 -6.64 -4.74 -13.05
N PHE A 61 -6.25 -5.84 -12.41
CA PHE A 61 -6.58 -7.19 -12.86
C PHE A 61 -8.00 -7.61 -12.46
N GLN A 62 -8.55 -8.47 -13.29
CA GLN A 62 -9.77 -9.20 -13.04
C GLN A 62 -9.43 -10.68 -13.10
N PHE A 63 -9.82 -11.42 -12.07
CA PHE A 63 -9.54 -12.85 -11.97
C PHE A 63 -10.67 -13.68 -12.56
N GLU A 64 -10.47 -14.99 -12.65
CA GLU A 64 -11.47 -15.96 -13.06
C GLU A 64 -12.75 -15.85 -12.22
N ASP A 65 -13.88 -16.38 -12.72
CA ASP A 65 -15.20 -16.29 -12.08
C ASP A 65 -15.68 -14.85 -11.83
N ASN A 66 -15.17 -13.89 -12.61
CA ASN A 66 -15.51 -12.48 -12.49
C ASN A 66 -15.20 -11.87 -11.10
N LYS A 67 -14.24 -12.45 -10.37
CA LYS A 67 -13.72 -11.88 -9.13
C LYS A 67 -13.00 -10.57 -9.45
N LYS A 68 -13.48 -9.48 -8.86
CA LYS A 68 -12.90 -8.14 -9.05
C LYS A 68 -12.19 -7.71 -7.80
N TRP A 69 -10.90 -7.38 -7.97
CA TRP A 69 -10.02 -6.85 -6.91
C TRP A 69 -9.29 -5.62 -7.43
N LYS A 70 -10.02 -4.77 -8.18
CA LYS A 70 -9.42 -3.58 -8.79
C LYS A 70 -9.34 -2.46 -7.77
N HIS A 71 -8.15 -1.91 -7.61
CA HIS A 71 -7.94 -0.74 -6.76
C HIS A 71 -6.70 0.03 -7.17
N TRP A 72 -6.67 1.27 -6.80
CA TRP A 72 -5.45 2.04 -6.67
C TRP A 72 -5.48 2.79 -5.35
N LEU A 73 -4.33 2.98 -4.75
CA LEU A 73 -4.18 3.81 -3.56
C LEU A 73 -2.83 4.51 -3.56
N VAL A 74 -2.80 5.67 -2.93
CA VAL A 74 -1.58 6.42 -2.62
C VAL A 74 -1.53 6.64 -1.12
N GLN A 75 -0.33 6.48 -0.56
CA GLN A 75 -0.12 6.56 0.88
C GLN A 75 1.16 7.33 1.18
N PRO A 76 1.08 8.62 1.56
CA PRO A 76 2.17 9.36 2.17
C PRO A 76 2.30 9.00 3.65
N ASP A 77 3.55 8.81 4.09
CA ASP A 77 3.91 8.50 5.48
C ASP A 77 4.99 9.46 5.98
N VAL A 78 4.95 9.72 7.27
CA VAL A 78 6.04 10.32 8.04
C VAL A 78 6.49 9.31 9.09
N ARG A 79 7.79 9.02 9.15
CA ARG A 79 8.35 8.00 10.04
C ARG A 79 9.37 8.59 11.01
N TYR A 80 9.27 8.21 12.25
CA TYR A 80 10.23 8.52 13.31
C TYR A 80 10.99 7.25 13.72
N TRP A 81 12.29 7.26 13.55
CA TRP A 81 13.21 6.16 13.85
C TRP A 81 13.77 6.31 15.28
N THR A 82 13.65 5.28 16.10
CA THR A 82 14.11 5.36 17.49
C THR A 82 15.62 5.42 17.61
N CYS A 83 16.35 4.69 16.77
CA CYS A 83 17.81 4.62 16.77
C CYS A 83 18.41 5.47 15.65
N ARG A 84 18.29 5.03 14.42
CA ARG A 84 18.82 5.70 13.22
C ARG A 84 17.86 5.52 12.05
N LYS A 85 17.88 6.43 11.09
CA LYS A 85 17.11 6.32 9.85
C LYS A 85 17.40 4.99 9.15
N PHE A 86 16.36 4.37 8.60
CA PHE A 86 16.38 3.10 7.89
C PHE A 86 16.85 1.88 8.70
N GLY A 87 16.86 1.93 10.03
CA GLY A 87 17.29 0.79 10.83
C GLY A 87 16.70 0.71 12.22
N GLY A 88 16.21 -0.47 12.61
CA GLY A 88 15.58 -0.73 13.89
C GLY A 88 14.10 -0.34 13.94
N HIS A 89 13.63 0.06 15.08
CA HIS A 89 12.23 0.39 15.34
C HIS A 89 11.86 1.77 14.81
N PHE A 90 10.66 1.90 14.27
CA PHE A 90 10.09 3.18 13.87
C PHE A 90 8.59 3.28 14.19
N LEU A 91 8.14 4.49 14.39
CA LEU A 91 6.74 4.88 14.44
C LEU A 91 6.40 5.61 13.13
N ALA A 92 5.22 5.38 12.60
CA ALA A 92 4.75 6.00 11.38
C ALA A 92 3.41 6.70 11.61
N GLY A 93 3.23 7.86 10.98
CA GLY A 93 1.93 8.46 10.76
C GLY A 93 1.66 8.45 9.27
N HIS A 94 0.51 7.93 8.86
CA HIS A 94 0.17 7.82 7.45
C HIS A 94 -1.19 8.40 7.11
N LEU A 95 -1.27 8.99 5.94
CA LEU A 95 -2.53 9.25 5.25
C LEU A 95 -2.64 8.24 4.11
N TRP A 96 -3.85 7.94 3.70
CA TRP A 96 -4.08 7.06 2.56
C TRP A 96 -5.39 7.39 1.87
N GLY A 97 -5.44 7.16 0.56
CA GLY A 97 -6.63 7.39 -0.22
C GLY A 97 -6.53 6.72 -1.58
N GLY A 98 -7.69 6.43 -2.15
CA GLY A 98 -7.77 5.75 -3.43
C GLY A 98 -9.18 5.43 -3.85
N GLN A 99 -9.27 4.56 -4.85
CA GLN A 99 -10.53 4.03 -5.36
C GLN A 99 -10.46 2.51 -5.46
N TYR A 100 -11.60 1.89 -5.29
CA TYR A 100 -11.73 0.45 -5.40
C TYR A 100 -12.98 0.04 -6.19
N ASN A 101 -12.88 -1.12 -6.81
CA ASN A 101 -13.99 -1.81 -7.45
C ASN A 101 -13.82 -3.30 -7.13
N VAL A 102 -14.52 -3.72 -6.08
CA VAL A 102 -14.37 -5.06 -5.50
C VAL A 102 -15.70 -5.79 -5.50
N GLY A 103 -15.67 -7.08 -5.78
CA GLY A 103 -16.86 -7.90 -5.78
C GLY A 103 -16.59 -9.36 -6.12
N ASN A 104 -17.51 -10.23 -5.73
CA ASN A 104 -17.41 -11.68 -5.84
C ASN A 104 -16.20 -12.25 -5.06
N ILE A 105 -16.00 -11.75 -3.82
CA ILE A 105 -14.90 -12.14 -2.95
C ILE A 105 -15.48 -12.83 -1.72
N ASP A 106 -14.99 -14.03 -1.42
CA ASP A 106 -15.49 -14.92 -0.36
C ASP A 106 -14.46 -15.30 0.70
N PHE A 107 -13.20 -14.81 0.56
CA PHE A 107 -12.11 -15.20 1.44
C PHE A 107 -11.80 -14.20 2.56
N ILE A 108 -12.47 -13.04 2.61
CA ILE A 108 -12.27 -12.04 3.64
C ILE A 108 -13.26 -12.27 4.77
N PRO A 109 -12.81 -12.67 5.98
CA PRO A 109 -13.71 -12.81 7.12
C PRO A 109 -14.19 -11.45 7.63
N ASP A 110 -15.34 -11.44 8.28
CA ASP A 110 -15.82 -10.25 8.99
C ASP A 110 -14.85 -9.91 10.12
N PHE A 111 -14.47 -8.64 10.24
CA PHE A 111 -13.46 -8.20 11.19
C PHE A 111 -13.80 -6.82 11.78
N LEU A 112 -13.66 -6.67 13.11
CA LEU A 112 -13.89 -5.42 13.85
C LEU A 112 -15.22 -4.73 13.54
N GLY A 113 -16.31 -5.51 13.44
CA GLY A 113 -17.65 -4.97 13.16
C GLY A 113 -17.90 -4.60 11.69
N ASN A 114 -16.93 -4.83 10.82
CA ASN A 114 -17.09 -4.66 9.37
C ASN A 114 -17.57 -5.97 8.75
N ASN A 115 -18.68 -5.92 8.02
CA ASN A 115 -19.27 -7.08 7.37
C ASN A 115 -18.76 -7.18 5.93
N PHE A 116 -17.71 -7.97 5.73
CA PHE A 116 -17.11 -8.23 4.41
C PHE A 116 -17.77 -9.40 3.68
N SER A 117 -18.60 -10.20 4.35
CA SER A 117 -19.32 -11.32 3.73
C SER A 117 -20.26 -10.87 2.62
N ASN A 118 -20.74 -9.62 2.65
CA ASN A 118 -21.55 -9.03 1.57
C ASN A 118 -20.79 -8.85 0.25
N LEU A 119 -19.45 -8.89 0.25
CA LEU A 119 -18.63 -8.81 -0.99
C LEU A 119 -18.81 -10.03 -1.90
N LYS A 120 -19.37 -11.11 -1.38
CA LYS A 120 -19.71 -12.30 -2.15
C LYS A 120 -20.89 -12.05 -3.09
N ASP A 121 -21.91 -11.32 -2.62
CA ASP A 121 -23.18 -11.17 -3.33
C ASP A 121 -23.28 -9.82 -4.07
N TYR A 122 -22.47 -8.85 -3.68
CA TYR A 122 -22.51 -7.49 -4.19
C TYR A 122 -21.15 -7.01 -4.69
N ARG A 123 -21.18 -6.12 -5.66
CA ARG A 123 -20.02 -5.34 -6.09
C ARG A 123 -20.07 -3.96 -5.45
N TYR A 124 -18.97 -3.56 -4.90
CA TYR A 124 -18.79 -2.23 -4.33
C TYR A 124 -17.75 -1.46 -5.15
N GLU A 125 -18.14 -0.27 -5.56
CA GLU A 125 -17.29 0.65 -6.29
C GLU A 125 -17.32 2.01 -5.59
N GLY A 126 -16.16 2.54 -5.22
CA GLY A 126 -16.13 3.75 -4.45
C GLY A 126 -14.73 4.30 -4.26
N TRP A 127 -14.65 5.37 -3.47
CA TRP A 127 -13.42 5.97 -3.01
C TRP A 127 -13.32 5.88 -1.49
N PHE A 128 -12.10 6.01 -1.01
CA PHE A 128 -11.81 6.09 0.42
C PHE A 128 -10.68 7.08 0.68
N ALA A 129 -10.69 7.66 1.87
CA ALA A 129 -9.59 8.43 2.41
C ALA A 129 -9.52 8.21 3.92
N GLY A 130 -8.30 8.22 4.46
CA GLY A 130 -8.11 7.94 5.87
C GLY A 130 -6.77 8.37 6.41
N ALA A 131 -6.60 8.17 7.71
CA ALA A 131 -5.37 8.44 8.43
C ALA A 131 -5.13 7.36 9.48
N GLY A 132 -3.88 7.13 9.82
CA GLY A 132 -3.52 6.14 10.82
C GLY A 132 -2.13 6.33 11.38
N ILE A 133 -1.83 5.51 12.36
CA ILE A 133 -0.51 5.40 12.97
C ILE A 133 -0.02 3.96 12.82
N GLY A 134 1.27 3.80 12.66
CA GLY A 134 1.92 2.52 12.47
C GLY A 134 3.15 2.35 13.36
N TYR A 135 3.52 1.11 13.53
CA TYR A 135 4.75 0.71 14.16
C TYR A 135 5.42 -0.36 13.31
N GLY A 136 6.72 -0.24 13.15
CA GLY A 136 7.48 -1.19 12.35
C GLY A 136 8.90 -1.38 12.83
N TYR A 137 9.55 -2.34 12.19
CA TYR A 137 10.94 -2.67 12.40
C TYR A 137 11.65 -2.95 11.08
N ALA A 138 12.85 -2.40 10.92
CA ALA A 138 13.69 -2.62 9.75
C ALA A 138 14.94 -3.43 10.13
N TRP A 139 15.07 -4.60 9.50
CA TRP A 139 16.25 -5.46 9.56
C TRP A 139 17.19 -5.09 8.41
N MET A 140 18.41 -4.70 8.76
CA MET A 140 19.45 -4.47 7.77
C MET A 140 20.04 -5.80 7.31
N LEU A 141 19.81 -6.16 6.06
CA LEU A 141 20.35 -7.39 5.46
C LEU A 141 21.75 -7.18 4.88
N GLY A 142 22.16 -5.93 4.70
CA GLY A 142 23.45 -5.58 4.13
C GLY A 142 23.64 -4.07 4.01
N LYS A 143 24.56 -3.66 3.12
CA LYS A 143 24.84 -2.23 2.93
C LYS A 143 23.70 -1.45 2.28
N HIS A 144 22.95 -2.10 1.37
CA HIS A 144 21.92 -1.47 0.56
C HIS A 144 20.54 -2.11 0.71
N TRP A 145 20.43 -3.25 1.37
CA TRP A 145 19.19 -4.00 1.46
C TRP A 145 18.66 -4.06 2.87
N ASN A 146 17.39 -3.72 3.03
CA ASN A 146 16.63 -3.88 4.27
C ASN A 146 15.38 -4.71 4.01
N LEU A 147 14.96 -5.43 5.04
CA LEU A 147 13.62 -5.99 5.15
C LEU A 147 12.89 -5.19 6.23
N GLU A 148 11.68 -4.73 5.96
CA GLU A 148 10.88 -4.01 6.93
C GLU A 148 9.56 -4.73 7.16
N ALA A 149 9.08 -4.75 8.40
CA ALA A 149 7.71 -5.12 8.73
C ALA A 149 7.03 -3.95 9.41
N GLU A 150 5.79 -3.65 9.02
CA GLU A 150 4.99 -2.57 9.56
C GLU A 150 3.54 -2.98 9.72
N LEU A 151 2.95 -2.63 10.85
CA LEU A 151 1.52 -2.73 11.11
C LEU A 151 0.98 -1.37 11.52
N GLY A 152 -0.16 -1.00 10.98
CA GLY A 152 -0.81 0.27 11.25
C GLY A 152 -2.30 0.11 11.51
N VAL A 153 -2.81 0.99 12.37
CA VAL A 153 -4.23 1.11 12.69
C VAL A 153 -4.67 2.54 12.48
N GLY A 154 -5.93 2.73 12.15
CA GLY A 154 -6.44 4.06 11.88
C GLY A 154 -7.92 4.09 11.54
N VAL A 155 -8.30 5.17 10.90
CA VAL A 155 -9.67 5.43 10.47
C VAL A 155 -9.70 5.74 8.99
N ALA A 156 -10.76 5.32 8.32
CA ALA A 156 -11.01 5.70 6.93
C ALA A 156 -12.50 5.97 6.72
N TYR A 157 -12.78 6.95 5.90
CA TYR A 157 -14.11 7.22 5.40
C TYR A 157 -14.18 6.73 3.96
N THR A 158 -15.27 6.05 3.61
CA THR A 158 -15.53 5.56 2.25
C THR A 158 -16.94 5.90 1.82
N GLU A 159 -17.08 6.28 0.56
CA GLU A 159 -18.35 6.37 -0.15
C GLU A 159 -18.34 5.36 -1.29
N PHE A 160 -19.44 4.65 -1.45
CA PHE A 160 -19.55 3.58 -2.43
C PHE A 160 -20.94 3.45 -3.03
N ASP A 161 -20.98 2.97 -4.26
CA ASP A 161 -22.14 2.42 -4.92
C ASP A 161 -22.17 0.90 -4.77
N ARG A 162 -23.37 0.37 -4.47
CA ARG A 162 -23.60 -1.07 -4.35
C ARG A 162 -24.40 -1.57 -5.53
N VAL A 163 -23.87 -2.56 -6.22
CA VAL A 163 -24.50 -3.20 -7.39
C VAL A 163 -24.74 -4.67 -7.09
N GLN A 164 -25.95 -5.16 -7.31
CA GLN A 164 -26.36 -6.52 -6.94
C GLN A 164 -25.75 -7.62 -7.81
N CYS A 165 -25.26 -7.33 -8.98
CA CYS A 165 -24.67 -8.32 -9.87
C CYS A 165 -23.26 -7.91 -10.26
N VAL A 166 -22.39 -8.91 -10.33
CA VAL A 166 -20.99 -8.68 -10.67
C VAL A 166 -20.80 -8.22 -12.13
N LYS A 167 -21.77 -8.47 -13.02
CA LYS A 167 -21.69 -8.09 -14.44
C LYS A 167 -22.60 -6.93 -14.84
N CYS A 168 -23.86 -6.92 -14.46
CA CYS A 168 -24.88 -6.01 -15.04
C CYS A 168 -26.08 -5.81 -14.10
N GLY A 169 -25.86 -5.73 -12.80
CA GLY A 169 -26.95 -5.55 -11.85
C GLY A 169 -27.42 -4.11 -11.74
N GLU A 170 -28.62 -3.98 -11.23
CA GLU A 170 -29.24 -2.71 -10.87
C GLU A 170 -28.46 -2.05 -9.73
N ASN A 171 -28.22 -0.74 -9.81
CA ASN A 171 -27.66 0.01 -8.70
C ASN A 171 -28.65 -0.03 -7.52
N LYS A 172 -28.23 -0.61 -6.39
CA LYS A 172 -29.04 -0.75 -5.17
C LYS A 172 -28.87 0.42 -4.20
N GLY A 173 -28.18 1.48 -4.63
CA GLY A 173 -28.01 2.72 -3.91
C GLY A 173 -26.58 2.98 -3.47
N ALA A 174 -26.32 4.25 -3.21
CA ALA A 174 -25.06 4.74 -2.63
C ALA A 174 -25.08 4.59 -1.11
N GLY A 175 -23.91 4.39 -0.52
CA GLY A 175 -23.73 4.35 0.92
C GLY A 175 -22.40 4.95 1.34
N ASN A 176 -22.28 5.21 2.62
CA ASN A 176 -21.01 5.59 3.22
C ASN A 176 -20.72 4.72 4.45
N HIS A 177 -19.46 4.64 4.81
CA HIS A 177 -19.04 3.88 5.98
C HIS A 177 -17.78 4.50 6.60
N LEU A 178 -17.77 4.57 7.93
CA LEU A 178 -16.58 4.91 8.70
C LEU A 178 -15.93 3.63 9.18
N TYR A 179 -14.76 3.34 8.64
CA TYR A 179 -13.94 2.19 9.00
C TYR A 179 -12.99 2.55 10.14
N VAL A 180 -12.88 1.70 11.14
CA VAL A 180 -11.86 1.77 12.20
C VAL A 180 -11.20 0.41 12.30
N GLY A 181 -9.89 0.36 12.13
CA GLY A 181 -9.18 -0.93 12.16
C GLY A 181 -7.78 -0.87 11.57
N PRO A 182 -7.21 -2.03 11.17
CA PRO A 182 -5.92 -2.09 10.48
C PRO A 182 -5.98 -1.31 9.16
N THR A 183 -5.06 -0.37 9.00
CA THR A 183 -4.95 0.49 7.80
C THR A 183 -3.69 0.25 7.01
N LYS A 184 -2.71 -0.43 7.60
CA LYS A 184 -1.47 -0.80 6.93
C LYS A 184 -0.96 -2.14 7.44
N ALA A 185 -0.61 -3.02 6.52
CA ALA A 185 0.19 -4.22 6.76
C ALA A 185 1.23 -4.32 5.65
N ALA A 186 2.50 -4.33 6.02
CA ALA A 186 3.57 -4.34 5.04
C ALA A 186 4.72 -5.24 5.47
N ILE A 187 5.25 -5.98 4.50
CA ILE A 187 6.56 -6.61 4.53
C ILE A 187 7.30 -6.05 3.33
N ASN A 188 8.17 -5.07 3.55
CA ASN A 188 8.83 -4.36 2.47
C ASN A 188 10.25 -4.88 2.26
N LEU A 189 10.60 -5.12 1.01
CA LEU A 189 11.98 -5.22 0.57
C LEU A 189 12.42 -3.82 0.12
N VAL A 190 13.48 -3.30 0.74
CA VAL A 190 13.97 -1.93 0.55
C VAL A 190 15.37 -1.93 0.01
N TYR A 191 15.61 -1.14 -1.02
CA TYR A 191 16.94 -0.82 -1.53
C TYR A 191 17.32 0.62 -1.21
N LEU A 192 18.44 0.81 -0.52
CA LEU A 192 18.97 2.09 -0.06
C LEU A 192 20.12 2.59 -0.94
N PHE A 193 20.13 3.86 -1.27
CA PHE A 193 21.18 4.51 -2.07
C PHE A 193 21.41 5.98 -1.66
#